data_ede0afdf85ecfed5114174d1f43b8119
#
_entry.id   ede0afdf85ecfed5114174d1f43b8119
#
_cell.length_a   1.000
_cell.length_b   1.000
_cell.length_c   1.000
_cell.angle_alpha   90.00
_cell.angle_beta   90.00
_cell.angle_gamma   90.00
#
_symmetry.space_group_name_H-M   'P 1'
#
loop_
_entity.id
_entity.type
_entity.pdbx_description
1 polymer ?
#
loop_
_entity_poly.entity_id
_entity_poly.type
_entity_poly.pdbx_seq_one_letter_code
_entity_poly.pdbx_strand_id
1 'polypeptide(L)'
;TIFLSILHGVGSIHQNTSVATRTFNRGEEIVKRLVQYIIKHYTKERSVAFYADLLHISPQHLSTTVNKVTGKTVTDIIAKLVITDAEAKLKSTDLTIQEIAYSLNFPDISFFGKYFKRYTGMSPKQYRENG
;
A
#
# COMPACT_ATOMS: atom_id res chain seq x y z
N THR A 1 -8.82 2.38 3.46
CA THR A 1 -9.50 2.71 4.53
C THR A 1 -8.98 3.94 5.17
N ILE A 2 -8.07 3.93 6.10
CA ILE A 2 -7.63 5.16 6.63
C ILE A 2 -7.14 6.05 5.54
N PHE A 3 -6.46 5.48 4.59
CA PHE A 3 -5.94 6.22 3.54
C PHE A 3 -7.03 6.77 2.68
N LEU A 4 -8.03 5.99 2.42
CA LEU A 4 -9.16 6.46 1.67
C LEU A 4 -9.93 7.50 2.44
N SER A 5 -9.99 7.34 3.75
CA SER A 5 -10.66 8.32 4.57
C SER A 5 -10.00 9.67 4.48
N ILE A 6 -8.69 9.67 4.47
CA ILE A 6 -8.00 10.92 4.35
C ILE A 6 -8.31 11.59 3.03
N LEU A 7 -8.33 10.82 1.97
CA LEU A 7 -8.64 11.38 0.68
C LEU A 7 -10.07 11.89 0.66
N HIS A 8 -10.95 11.18 1.29
CA HIS A 8 -12.30 11.60 1.34
C HIS A 8 -12.44 12.84 2.17
N GLY A 9 -11.83 12.88 3.31
CA GLY A 9 -11.93 14.03 4.16
C GLY A 9 -11.56 15.28 3.43
N VAL A 10 -10.52 15.19 2.66
CA VAL A 10 -10.11 16.34 1.89
C VAL A 10 -11.17 16.67 0.89
N GLY A 11 -11.70 15.67 0.24
CA GLY A 11 -12.69 15.94 -0.76
C GLY A 11 -13.96 16.52 -0.20
N SER A 12 -14.33 16.07 0.96
CA SER A 12 -15.62 16.52 1.39
C SER A 12 -15.60 17.89 1.94
N ILE A 13 -14.49 18.30 2.41
CA ILE A 13 -14.53 19.55 2.96
C ILE A 13 -14.66 20.61 2.04
N HIS A 14 -14.59 20.36 1.06
CA HIS A 14 -14.45 21.35 0.27
C HIS A 14 -15.32 21.73 -0.48
N GLN A 15 -16.19 21.73 -0.12
CA GLN A 15 -17.09 22.23 -0.81
C GLN A 15 -16.79 23.52 -1.13
N ASN A 16 -16.29 24.15 -0.50
CA ASN A 16 -16.01 25.42 -0.70
C ASN A 16 -14.94 25.42 -1.58
N THR A 17 -14.77 24.77 -2.10
CA THR A 17 -13.91 24.57 -2.57
C THR A 17 -13.57 24.53 -3.90
N SER A 18 -14.03 25.38 -4.58
CA SER A 18 -13.48 25.64 -5.83
C SER A 18 -12.04 25.87 -5.56
N VAL A 19 -11.78 26.44 -4.47
CA VAL A 19 -10.43 26.62 -4.12
C VAL A 19 -9.80 25.30 -3.93
N ALA A 20 -10.44 24.44 -3.23
CA ALA A 20 -9.88 23.17 -2.95
C ALA A 20 -9.59 22.41 -4.19
N THR A 21 -10.43 22.59 -5.17
CA THR A 21 -10.18 21.81 -6.29
C THR A 21 -8.95 22.18 -6.93
N ARG A 22 -8.56 23.42 -6.94
CA ARG A 22 -7.46 23.70 -7.65
C ARG A 22 -6.29 23.60 -6.81
N THR A 23 -6.40 23.26 -5.59
CA THR A 23 -5.24 23.19 -4.77
C THR A 23 -4.55 21.85 -4.87
N PHE A 24 -5.07 20.91 -5.60
CA PHE A 24 -4.34 19.69 -5.78
C PHE A 24 -3.12 20.07 -6.57
N ASN A 25 -1.97 20.00 -5.99
CA ASN A 25 -0.75 20.26 -6.72
C ASN A 25 -0.29 18.98 -7.40
N ARG A 26 0.78 19.08 -8.14
CA ARG A 26 1.26 17.94 -8.89
C ARG A 26 1.68 16.79 -8.00
N GLY A 27 2.28 17.07 -6.85
CA GLY A 27 2.68 16.00 -5.93
C GLY A 27 1.50 15.23 -5.43
N GLU A 28 0.43 15.91 -5.07
CA GLU A 28 -0.77 15.26 -4.59
C GLU A 28 -1.42 14.43 -5.68
N GLU A 29 -1.37 14.91 -6.90
CA GLU A 29 -1.92 14.16 -8.01
C GLU A 29 -1.11 12.87 -8.25
N ILE A 30 0.21 12.95 -8.13
CA ILE A 30 1.06 11.77 -8.27
C ILE A 30 0.71 10.75 -7.20
N VAL A 31 0.55 11.18 -5.95
CA VAL A 31 0.21 10.27 -4.87
C VAL A 31 -1.15 9.62 -5.10
N LYS A 32 -2.13 10.39 -5.56
CA LYS A 32 -3.44 9.86 -5.84
C LYS A 32 -3.39 8.77 -6.90
N ARG A 33 -2.67 9.03 -7.97
CA ARG A 33 -2.55 8.05 -9.05
C ARG A 33 -1.76 6.83 -8.60
N LEU A 34 -0.71 7.05 -7.79
CA LEU A 34 0.07 5.95 -7.24
C LEU A 34 -0.81 5.00 -6.44
N VAL A 35 -1.65 5.55 -5.56
CA VAL A 35 -2.52 4.73 -4.74
C VAL A 35 -3.46 3.90 -5.61
N GLN A 36 -4.00 4.49 -6.64
CA GLN A 36 -4.88 3.78 -7.56
C GLN A 36 -4.16 2.61 -8.22
N TYR A 37 -2.92 2.82 -8.63
CA TYR A 37 -2.12 1.75 -9.24
C TYR A 37 -1.75 0.68 -8.21
N ILE A 38 -1.42 1.09 -6.97
CA ILE A 38 -1.09 0.12 -5.94
C ILE A 38 -2.29 -0.77 -5.63
N ILE A 39 -3.47 -0.20 -5.51
CA ILE A 39 -4.68 -0.98 -5.26
C ILE A 39 -4.86 -2.03 -6.36
N LYS A 40 -4.50 -1.68 -7.57
CA LYS A 40 -4.68 -2.58 -8.68
C LYS A 40 -3.63 -3.67 -8.77
N HIS A 41 -2.42 -3.42 -8.30
CA HIS A 41 -1.28 -4.29 -8.56
C HIS A 41 -0.56 -4.84 -7.33
N TYR A 42 -0.96 -4.49 -6.12
CA TYR A 42 -0.17 -4.82 -4.94
C TYR A 42 0.01 -6.33 -4.73
N THR A 43 -0.90 -7.14 -5.21
CA THR A 43 -0.79 -8.58 -5.03
C THR A 43 0.33 -9.16 -5.88
N LYS A 44 0.77 -8.45 -6.91
CA LYS A 44 1.78 -8.95 -7.81
C LYS A 44 3.04 -8.11 -7.86
N GLU A 45 2.94 -6.83 -7.65
CA GLU A 45 4.05 -5.91 -7.84
C GLU A 45 4.33 -5.07 -6.61
N ARG A 46 5.55 -5.16 -6.10
CA ARG A 46 5.93 -4.39 -4.91
C ARG A 46 7.13 -3.49 -5.15
N SER A 47 7.58 -3.38 -6.39
CA SER A 47 8.77 -2.61 -6.72
C SER A 47 8.41 -1.14 -6.96
N VAL A 48 9.18 -0.24 -6.36
CA VAL A 48 8.99 1.19 -6.61
C VAL A 48 9.16 1.50 -8.09
N ALA A 49 10.10 0.82 -8.74
CA ALA A 49 10.37 1.05 -10.16
C ALA A 49 9.14 0.73 -11.02
N PHE A 50 8.40 -0.32 -10.67
CA PHE A 50 7.21 -0.67 -11.43
C PHE A 50 6.19 0.48 -11.43
N TYR A 51 5.95 1.06 -10.25
CA TYR A 51 4.96 2.12 -10.14
C TYR A 51 5.45 3.43 -10.73
N ALA A 52 6.74 3.71 -10.59
CA ALA A 52 7.31 4.91 -11.20
C ALA A 52 7.16 4.83 -12.71
N ASP A 53 7.36 3.64 -13.27
CA ASP A 53 7.23 3.44 -14.69
C ASP A 53 5.79 3.68 -15.16
N LEU A 54 4.81 3.20 -14.41
CA LEU A 54 3.42 3.45 -14.75
C LEU A 54 3.10 4.95 -14.71
N LEU A 55 3.76 5.69 -13.84
CA LEU A 55 3.52 7.11 -13.72
C LEU A 55 4.42 7.95 -14.61
N HIS A 56 5.30 7.30 -15.36
CA HIS A 56 6.22 7.97 -16.29
C HIS A 56 7.14 8.97 -15.60
N ILE A 57 7.60 8.61 -14.41
CA ILE A 57 8.58 9.41 -13.68
C ILE A 57 9.66 8.49 -13.13
N SER A 58 10.76 9.04 -12.69
CA SER A 58 11.83 8.23 -12.14
C SER A 58 11.47 7.69 -10.77
N PRO A 59 12.04 6.56 -10.34
CA PRO A 59 11.81 6.04 -8.99
C PRO A 59 12.20 7.06 -7.93
N GLN A 60 13.28 7.79 -8.14
CA GLN A 60 13.71 8.78 -7.16
C GLN A 60 12.73 9.93 -7.05
N HIS A 61 12.21 10.39 -8.17
CA HIS A 61 11.22 11.46 -8.16
C HIS A 61 9.95 10.99 -7.44
N LEU A 62 9.53 9.76 -7.71
CA LEU A 62 8.36 9.20 -7.04
C LEU A 62 8.59 9.12 -5.52
N SER A 63 9.73 8.58 -5.11
CA SER A 63 10.03 8.42 -3.69
C SER A 63 10.07 9.77 -2.97
N THR A 64 10.71 10.73 -3.57
CA THR A 64 10.82 12.07 -2.98
C THR A 64 9.46 12.72 -2.86
N THR A 65 8.65 12.62 -3.92
CA THR A 65 7.32 13.23 -3.93
C THR A 65 6.42 12.60 -2.87
N VAL A 66 6.40 11.27 -2.81
CA VAL A 66 5.55 10.57 -1.86
C VAL A 66 5.95 10.91 -0.43
N ASN A 67 7.23 10.94 -0.15
CA ASN A 67 7.68 11.27 1.19
C ASN A 67 7.31 12.71 1.55
N LYS A 68 7.43 13.61 0.61
CA LYS A 68 7.10 15.00 0.86
C LYS A 68 5.62 15.22 1.12
N VAL A 69 4.78 14.51 0.39
CA VAL A 69 3.33 14.69 0.50
C VAL A 69 2.76 13.90 1.68
N THR A 70 3.21 12.68 1.90
CA THR A 70 2.59 11.80 2.89
C THR A 70 3.43 11.54 4.13
N GLY A 71 4.71 11.82 4.07
CA GLY A 71 5.61 11.47 5.17
C GLY A 71 5.96 10.00 5.18
N LYS A 72 5.52 9.22 4.22
CA LYS A 72 5.76 7.78 4.17
C LYS A 72 6.54 7.43 2.92
N THR A 73 7.08 6.22 2.87
CA THR A 73 7.76 5.76 1.66
C THR A 73 6.77 5.03 0.77
N VAL A 74 7.10 4.90 -0.49
CA VAL A 74 6.28 4.12 -1.42
C VAL A 74 6.17 2.68 -0.92
N THR A 75 7.29 2.12 -0.44
CA THR A 75 7.32 0.76 0.06
C THR A 75 6.38 0.58 1.25
N ASP A 76 6.29 1.55 2.12
CA ASP A 76 5.38 1.48 3.27
C ASP A 76 3.93 1.48 2.83
N ILE A 77 3.60 2.26 1.82
CA ILE A 77 2.23 2.31 1.32
C ILE A 77 1.84 0.97 0.70
N ILE A 78 2.75 0.39 -0.08
CA ILE A 78 2.50 -0.92 -0.69
C ILE A 78 2.34 -1.96 0.41
N ALA A 79 3.23 -1.94 1.40
CA ALA A 79 3.19 -2.92 2.48
C ALA A 79 1.88 -2.85 3.26
N LYS A 80 1.34 -1.66 3.42
CA LYS A 80 0.08 -1.52 4.15
C LYS A 80 -1.02 -2.35 3.49
N LEU A 81 -1.10 -2.31 2.18
CA LEU A 81 -2.12 -3.08 1.47
C LEU A 81 -1.82 -4.58 1.48
N VAL A 82 -0.57 -4.94 1.29
CA VAL A 82 -0.18 -6.35 1.30
C VAL A 82 -0.45 -6.96 2.67
N ILE A 83 -0.06 -6.27 3.73
CA ILE A 83 -0.22 -6.79 5.09
C ILE A 83 -1.70 -6.84 5.46
N THR A 84 -2.48 -5.85 5.09
CA THR A 84 -3.91 -5.86 5.38
C THR A 84 -4.59 -7.06 4.71
N ASP A 85 -4.22 -7.35 3.46
CA ASP A 85 -4.75 -8.49 2.74
C ASP A 85 -4.32 -9.80 3.43
N ALA A 86 -3.03 -9.89 3.80
CA ALA A 86 -2.52 -11.08 4.47
C ALA A 86 -3.22 -11.30 5.82
N GLU A 87 -3.41 -10.23 6.57
CA GLU A 87 -4.09 -10.33 7.86
C GLU A 87 -5.51 -10.84 7.70
N ALA A 88 -6.21 -10.32 6.71
CA ALA A 88 -7.58 -10.76 6.45
C ALA A 88 -7.61 -12.25 6.09
N LYS A 89 -6.69 -12.69 5.24
CA LYS A 89 -6.65 -14.11 4.86
C LYS A 89 -6.28 -15.01 6.03
N LEU A 90 -5.36 -14.56 6.88
CA LEU A 90 -4.98 -15.34 8.04
C LEU A 90 -6.13 -15.53 9.02
N LYS A 91 -6.98 -14.53 9.16
CA LYS A 91 -8.08 -14.59 10.11
C LYS A 91 -9.38 -15.13 9.55
N SER A 92 -9.63 -14.88 8.28
CA SER A 92 -10.93 -15.16 7.71
C SER A 92 -10.97 -16.38 6.79
N THR A 93 -9.85 -17.05 6.56
CA THR A 93 -9.84 -18.19 5.67
C THR A 93 -9.08 -19.35 6.30
N ASP A 94 -9.22 -20.53 5.70
CA ASP A 94 -8.47 -21.71 6.11
C ASP A 94 -7.27 -21.92 5.20
N LEU A 95 -6.93 -20.94 4.38
CA LEU A 95 -5.77 -21.08 3.50
C LEU A 95 -4.52 -21.31 4.35
N THR A 96 -3.63 -22.16 3.85
CA THR A 96 -2.36 -22.36 4.54
C THR A 96 -1.51 -21.10 4.38
N ILE A 97 -0.54 -20.96 5.25
CA ILE A 97 0.36 -19.80 5.16
C ILE A 97 1.09 -19.80 3.82
N GLN A 98 1.43 -20.99 3.31
CA GLN A 98 2.07 -21.10 2.00
C GLN A 98 1.13 -20.65 0.89
N GLU A 99 -0.14 -21.01 0.96
CA GLU A 99 -1.12 -20.57 -0.03
C GLU A 99 -1.29 -19.06 0.00
N ILE A 100 -1.30 -18.48 1.20
CA ILE A 100 -1.40 -17.03 1.33
C ILE A 100 -0.16 -16.38 0.71
N ALA A 101 1.01 -16.91 1.01
CA ALA A 101 2.26 -16.37 0.47
C ALA A 101 2.22 -16.37 -1.05
N TYR A 102 1.78 -17.44 -1.64
CA TYR A 102 1.75 -17.53 -3.10
C TYR A 102 0.68 -16.62 -3.69
N SER A 103 -0.45 -16.47 -3.00
CA SER A 103 -1.51 -15.59 -3.48
C SER A 103 -1.06 -14.13 -3.53
N LEU A 104 -0.06 -13.77 -2.73
CA LEU A 104 0.48 -12.43 -2.69
C LEU A 104 1.82 -12.34 -3.43
N ASN A 105 2.12 -13.36 -4.22
CA ASN A 105 3.28 -13.39 -5.09
C ASN A 105 4.62 -13.33 -4.34
N PHE A 106 4.69 -13.98 -3.20
CA PHE A 106 5.97 -14.15 -2.52
C PHE A 106 6.64 -15.42 -3.06
N PRO A 107 7.96 -15.42 -3.19
CA PRO A 107 8.65 -16.59 -3.75
C PRO A 107 8.52 -17.83 -2.89
N ASP A 108 8.44 -17.66 -1.57
CA ASP A 108 8.26 -18.79 -0.68
C ASP A 108 7.75 -18.33 0.67
N ILE A 109 7.45 -19.29 1.53
CA ILE A 109 6.86 -19.01 2.82
C ILE A 109 7.84 -18.28 3.75
N SER A 110 9.13 -18.53 3.59
CA SER A 110 10.12 -17.89 4.42
C SER A 110 10.20 -16.39 4.13
N PHE A 111 10.15 -16.04 2.86
CA PHE A 111 10.20 -14.65 2.45
C PHE A 111 8.95 -13.91 2.95
N PHE A 112 7.80 -14.56 2.82
CA PHE A 112 6.55 -13.98 3.30
C PHE A 112 6.60 -13.79 4.82
N GLY A 113 7.09 -14.78 5.53
CA GLY A 113 7.17 -14.69 6.99
C GLY A 113 8.02 -13.53 7.46
N LYS A 114 9.16 -13.32 6.80
CA LYS A 114 10.03 -12.21 7.16
C LYS A 114 9.37 -10.86 6.86
N TYR A 115 8.73 -10.77 5.72
CA TYR A 115 8.04 -9.55 5.31
C TYR A 115 6.92 -9.22 6.31
N PHE A 116 6.12 -10.22 6.64
CA PHE A 116 4.99 -10.03 7.55
C PHE A 116 5.50 -9.61 8.93
N LYS A 117 6.51 -10.28 9.44
CA LYS A 117 7.05 -9.97 10.77
C LYS A 117 7.67 -8.58 10.79
N ARG A 118 8.30 -8.18 9.71
CA ARG A 118 8.90 -6.85 9.64
C ARG A 118 7.85 -5.75 9.87
N TYR A 119 6.66 -5.92 9.34
CA TYR A 119 5.64 -4.88 9.42
C TYR A 119 4.65 -5.07 10.56
N THR A 120 4.51 -6.26 11.12
CA THR A 120 3.53 -6.50 12.18
C THR A 120 4.16 -6.84 13.51
N GLY A 121 5.42 -7.23 13.52
CA GLY A 121 6.10 -7.64 14.75
C GLY A 121 5.90 -9.09 15.10
N MET A 122 5.10 -9.84 14.35
CA MET A 122 4.91 -11.25 14.65
C MET A 122 4.84 -12.07 13.37
N SER A 123 5.07 -13.37 13.48
CA SER A 123 5.01 -14.23 12.31
C SER A 123 3.57 -14.43 11.88
N PRO A 124 3.34 -14.85 10.63
CA PRO A 124 1.99 -15.14 10.18
C PRO A 124 1.29 -16.17 11.05
N LYS A 125 2.02 -17.20 11.48
CA LYS A 125 1.46 -18.23 12.33
C LYS A 125 1.03 -17.65 13.67
N GLN A 126 1.88 -16.84 14.27
CA GLN A 126 1.57 -16.19 15.53
C GLN A 126 0.33 -15.31 15.40
N TYR A 127 0.26 -14.58 14.31
CA TYR A 127 -0.86 -13.70 14.09
C TYR A 127 -2.16 -14.48 13.98
N ARG A 128 -2.13 -15.59 13.24
CA ARG A 128 -3.33 -16.42 13.07
C ARG A 128 -3.78 -17.00 14.40
N GLU A 129 -2.82 -17.45 15.21
CA GLU A 129 -3.15 -18.11 16.48
C GLU A 129 -3.57 -17.13 17.57
N ASN A 130 -3.02 -15.93 17.53
CA ASN A 130 -3.31 -14.98 18.58
C ASN A 130 -4.58 -14.17 18.35
N GLY A 131 -5.19 -14.39 17.27
CA GLY A 131 -6.38 -13.66 16.97
C GLY A 131 -7.56 -14.29 17.58
#